data_1fa448c1811a217cd59660b8d3fa00dd
#
_entry.id   1fa448c1811a217cd59660b8d3fa00dd
#
_cell.length_a   1.000
_cell.length_b   1.000
_cell.length_c   1.000
_cell.angle_alpha   90.00
_cell.angle_beta   90.00
_cell.angle_gamma   90.00
#
_symmetry.space_group_name_H-M   'P 1'
#
loop_
_entity.id
_entity.type
_entity.pdbx_description
1 polymer ?
#
loop_
_entity_poly.entity_id
_entity_poly.type
_entity_poly.pdbx_seq_one_letter_code
_entity_poly.pdbx_strand_id
1 'polypeptide(L)'
;MTSLTALLSKWPVIRQIRGRTDGTGLEAMSDKTRAMHARIDDAKVARSICPYCGVGCGQLIYHKDGKLVSIEGDPESPISQGNLCPKGAASYQLLTHSRRETKMKYRAPRAKEWTEIPLNRAMDMVAERVWESRKHTFVHKQNGITINHTTAICHLGGATLDNEENYLIKKLFTAGLGMVCISNQARI
;
A
#
# COMPACT_ATOMS: atom_id res chain seq x y z
N MET A 1 -61.40 -24.13 -4.73
CA MET A 1 -60.69 -22.89 -4.35
C MET A 1 -59.23 -23.25 -4.02
N THR A 2 -58.30 -23.01 -4.92
CA THR A 2 -56.87 -23.21 -4.64
C THR A 2 -56.42 -22.14 -3.67
N SER A 3 -56.02 -22.56 -2.48
CA SER A 3 -55.54 -21.65 -1.43
C SER A 3 -54.41 -20.76 -1.99
N LEU A 4 -54.43 -19.47 -1.67
CA LEU A 4 -53.43 -18.48 -2.04
C LEU A 4 -52.01 -18.97 -1.65
N THR A 5 -51.92 -19.69 -0.54
CA THR A 5 -50.70 -20.32 -0.07
C THR A 5 -50.17 -21.42 -1.00
N ALA A 6 -51.05 -22.17 -1.67
CA ALA A 6 -50.66 -23.17 -2.66
C ALA A 6 -50.16 -22.54 -3.97
N LEU A 7 -50.68 -21.38 -4.33
CA LEU A 7 -50.23 -20.62 -5.50
C LEU A 7 -48.86 -19.97 -5.25
N LEU A 8 -48.67 -19.36 -4.09
CA LEU A 8 -47.40 -18.74 -3.69
C LEU A 8 -46.28 -19.80 -3.53
N SER A 9 -46.63 -21.03 -3.06
CA SER A 9 -45.63 -22.10 -2.92
C SER A 9 -45.06 -22.61 -4.25
N LYS A 10 -45.68 -22.31 -5.38
CA LYS A 10 -45.20 -22.65 -6.73
C LYS A 10 -44.27 -21.60 -7.33
N TRP A 11 -44.14 -20.43 -6.71
CA TRP A 11 -43.24 -19.36 -7.17
C TRP A 11 -41.80 -19.81 -7.01
N PRO A 12 -40.95 -19.65 -8.04
CA PRO A 12 -39.54 -20.08 -8.01
C PRO A 12 -38.79 -19.54 -6.80
N VAL A 13 -38.95 -18.26 -6.48
CA VAL A 13 -38.30 -17.61 -5.33
C VAL A 13 -38.74 -18.23 -3.99
N ILE A 14 -40.04 -18.50 -3.82
CA ILE A 14 -40.58 -19.15 -2.61
C ILE A 14 -40.06 -20.59 -2.48
N ARG A 15 -39.94 -21.30 -3.60
CA ARG A 15 -39.37 -22.66 -3.64
C ARG A 15 -37.91 -22.67 -3.23
N GLN A 16 -37.11 -21.72 -3.73
CA GLN A 16 -35.70 -21.54 -3.36
C GLN A 16 -35.51 -21.23 -1.87
N ILE A 17 -36.31 -20.28 -1.34
CA ILE A 17 -36.28 -19.92 0.09
C ILE A 17 -36.65 -21.11 0.99
N ARG A 18 -37.56 -21.97 0.54
CA ARG A 18 -38.00 -23.14 1.28
C ARG A 18 -37.12 -24.37 1.06
N GLY A 19 -36.03 -24.27 0.32
CA GLY A 19 -35.09 -25.36 0.06
C GLY A 19 -35.70 -26.55 -0.68
N ARG A 20 -36.74 -26.30 -1.51
CA ARG A 20 -37.36 -27.39 -2.31
C ARG A 20 -36.57 -27.66 -3.58
N THR A 21 -36.42 -28.96 -3.87
CA THR A 21 -35.70 -29.49 -5.04
C THR A 21 -36.44 -29.13 -6.33
N ASP A 22 -35.97 -28.15 -7.03
CA ASP A 22 -36.52 -27.72 -8.32
C ASP A 22 -35.47 -27.55 -9.42
N GLY A 23 -34.23 -27.99 -9.15
CA GLY A 23 -33.11 -27.88 -10.07
C GLY A 23 -32.52 -26.46 -10.19
N THR A 24 -32.87 -25.55 -9.27
CA THR A 24 -32.36 -24.16 -9.27
C THR A 24 -31.56 -23.84 -8.01
N GLY A 25 -30.81 -22.75 -8.02
CA GLY A 25 -30.04 -22.31 -6.86
C GLY A 25 -28.98 -23.32 -6.45
N LEU A 26 -28.96 -23.72 -5.18
CA LEU A 26 -27.98 -24.67 -4.62
C LEU A 26 -28.02 -26.05 -5.28
N GLU A 27 -29.19 -26.47 -5.79
CA GLU A 27 -29.33 -27.75 -6.49
C GLU A 27 -28.71 -27.75 -7.88
N ALA A 28 -28.70 -26.60 -8.55
CA ALA A 28 -28.05 -26.46 -9.85
C ALA A 28 -26.51 -26.45 -9.76
N MET A 29 -25.97 -26.35 -8.54
CA MET A 29 -24.52 -26.36 -8.33
C MET A 29 -23.95 -27.76 -8.60
N SER A 30 -22.92 -27.83 -9.45
CA SER A 30 -22.14 -29.05 -9.64
C SER A 30 -21.39 -29.43 -8.35
N ASP A 31 -21.03 -30.70 -8.20
CA ASP A 31 -20.23 -31.16 -7.07
C ASP A 31 -18.88 -30.41 -7.00
N LYS A 32 -18.29 -30.07 -8.15
CA LYS A 32 -17.09 -29.24 -8.24
C LYS A 32 -17.32 -27.86 -7.62
N THR A 33 -18.44 -27.21 -7.92
CA THR A 33 -18.76 -25.88 -7.37
C THR A 33 -19.03 -25.96 -5.87
N ARG A 34 -19.69 -27.02 -5.40
CA ARG A 34 -19.95 -27.24 -3.96
C ARG A 34 -18.68 -27.46 -3.15
N ALA A 35 -17.67 -28.10 -3.77
CA ALA A 35 -16.37 -28.35 -3.15
C ALA A 35 -15.40 -27.17 -3.23
N MET A 36 -15.76 -26.09 -3.94
CA MET A 36 -14.92 -24.88 -4.03
C MET A 36 -15.01 -24.06 -2.75
N HIS A 37 -13.86 -23.73 -2.20
CA HIS A 37 -13.70 -22.82 -1.07
C HIS A 37 -13.20 -21.48 -1.56
N ALA A 38 -13.60 -20.39 -0.89
CA ALA A 38 -13.06 -19.08 -1.17
C ALA A 38 -11.56 -19.07 -0.85
N ARG A 39 -10.80 -18.30 -1.62
CA ARG A 39 -9.33 -18.19 -1.42
C ARG A 39 -8.96 -17.76 -0.01
N ILE A 40 -9.82 -16.96 0.64
CA ILE A 40 -9.62 -16.43 1.98
C ILE A 40 -10.16 -17.32 3.11
N ASP A 41 -10.79 -18.46 2.79
CA ASP A 41 -11.27 -19.41 3.79
C ASP A 41 -10.10 -19.88 4.67
N ASP A 42 -10.29 -19.91 5.97
CA ASP A 42 -9.29 -20.24 6.99
C ASP A 42 -8.05 -19.31 7.00
N ALA A 43 -8.08 -18.17 6.28
CA ALA A 43 -7.01 -17.19 6.35
C ALA A 43 -7.10 -16.35 7.62
N LYS A 44 -5.96 -16.09 8.23
CA LYS A 44 -5.84 -15.08 9.29
C LYS A 44 -5.90 -13.69 8.68
N VAL A 45 -6.45 -12.74 9.42
CA VAL A 45 -6.60 -11.36 8.97
C VAL A 45 -5.76 -10.43 9.84
N ALA A 46 -4.94 -9.60 9.21
CA ALA A 46 -4.27 -8.46 9.84
C ALA A 46 -4.82 -7.16 9.25
N ARG A 47 -4.99 -6.14 10.06
CA ARG A 47 -5.38 -4.80 9.60
C ARG A 47 -4.15 -3.96 9.32
N SER A 48 -4.17 -3.22 8.24
CA SER A 48 -3.11 -2.30 7.84
C SER A 48 -3.69 -1.12 7.08
N ILE A 49 -2.82 -0.23 6.65
CA ILE A 49 -3.17 0.88 5.76
C ILE A 49 -2.55 0.66 4.38
N CYS A 50 -3.17 1.25 3.37
CA CYS A 50 -2.69 1.20 1.99
C CYS A 50 -1.34 1.95 1.88
N PRO A 51 -0.30 1.35 1.25
CA PRO A 51 1.04 1.93 1.18
C PRO A 51 1.21 2.97 0.06
N TYR A 52 0.15 3.40 -0.62
CA TYR A 52 0.30 4.20 -1.83
C TYR A 52 0.28 5.71 -1.60
N CYS A 53 -0.54 6.24 -0.71
CA CYS A 53 -0.63 7.68 -0.54
C CYS A 53 -1.15 8.08 0.84
N GLY A 54 -1.02 9.38 1.16
CA GLY A 54 -1.43 9.96 2.44
C GLY A 54 -2.93 9.90 2.77
N VAL A 55 -3.78 9.34 1.90
CA VAL A 55 -5.19 9.09 2.22
C VAL A 55 -5.32 8.08 3.35
N GLY A 56 -4.44 7.04 3.40
CA GLY A 56 -4.44 6.07 4.50
C GLY A 56 -5.65 5.14 4.50
N CYS A 57 -6.12 4.68 3.33
CA CYS A 57 -7.23 3.73 3.24
C CYS A 57 -6.94 2.46 4.03
N GLY A 58 -7.89 2.02 4.87
CA GLY A 58 -7.77 0.77 5.63
C GLY A 58 -7.82 -0.46 4.74
N GLN A 59 -7.00 -1.45 5.07
CA GLN A 59 -6.90 -2.72 4.35
C GLN A 59 -6.96 -3.92 5.29
N LEU A 60 -7.66 -4.96 4.87
CA LEU A 60 -7.64 -6.29 5.46
C LEU A 60 -6.63 -7.15 4.70
N ILE A 61 -5.61 -7.60 5.39
CA ILE A 61 -4.53 -8.41 4.85
C ILE A 61 -4.79 -9.88 5.22
N TYR A 62 -5.18 -10.67 4.26
CA TYR A 62 -5.42 -12.10 4.44
C TYR A 62 -4.13 -12.88 4.22
N HIS A 63 -3.72 -13.66 5.21
CA HIS A 63 -2.52 -14.48 5.14
C HIS A 63 -2.74 -15.89 5.67
N LYS A 64 -2.05 -16.85 5.08
CA LYS A 64 -2.08 -18.26 5.46
C LYS A 64 -0.67 -18.84 5.37
N ASP A 65 -0.21 -19.53 6.40
CA ASP A 65 1.11 -20.17 6.45
C ASP A 65 2.27 -19.25 6.06
N GLY A 66 2.23 -18.01 6.55
CA GLY A 66 3.25 -16.99 6.27
C GLY A 66 3.20 -16.40 4.85
N LYS A 67 2.20 -16.76 4.05
CA LYS A 67 2.01 -16.26 2.69
C LYS A 67 0.82 -15.33 2.62
N LEU A 68 0.98 -14.26 1.86
CA LEU A 68 -0.10 -13.34 1.54
C LEU A 68 -1.09 -14.03 0.58
N VAL A 69 -2.37 -13.99 0.92
CA VAL A 69 -3.45 -14.63 0.14
C VAL A 69 -4.27 -13.61 -0.62
N SER A 70 -4.72 -12.55 0.06
CA SER A 70 -5.51 -11.47 -0.52
C SER A 70 -5.35 -10.18 0.27
N ILE A 71 -5.68 -9.06 -0.36
CA ILE A 71 -5.83 -7.75 0.29
C ILE A 71 -7.16 -7.16 -0.15
N GLU A 72 -7.96 -6.69 0.79
CA GLU A 72 -9.26 -6.08 0.55
C GLU A 72 -9.40 -4.81 1.40
N GLY A 73 -10.39 -3.97 1.07
CA GLY A 73 -10.68 -2.78 1.87
C GLY A 73 -11.27 -3.15 3.22
N ASP A 74 -10.89 -2.42 4.26
CA ASP A 74 -11.44 -2.59 5.62
C ASP A 74 -12.75 -1.79 5.76
N PRO A 75 -13.91 -2.45 5.91
CA PRO A 75 -15.19 -1.76 6.10
C PRO A 75 -15.25 -0.91 7.38
N GLU A 76 -14.44 -1.25 8.38
CA GLU A 76 -14.38 -0.49 9.64
C GLU A 76 -13.42 0.71 9.58
N SER A 77 -12.72 0.90 8.46
CA SER A 77 -11.87 2.07 8.27
C SER A 77 -12.71 3.35 8.27
N PRO A 78 -12.43 4.33 9.14
CA PRO A 78 -13.16 5.60 9.15
C PRO A 78 -12.89 6.46 7.91
N ILE A 79 -11.81 6.16 7.19
CA ILE A 79 -11.37 6.89 6.00
C ILE A 79 -12.06 6.37 4.74
N SER A 80 -11.95 5.05 4.50
CA SER A 80 -12.32 4.44 3.21
C SER A 80 -13.57 3.56 3.27
N GLN A 81 -14.00 3.14 4.47
CA GLN A 81 -15.20 2.32 4.67
C GLN A 81 -15.28 1.11 3.71
N GLY A 82 -14.17 0.41 3.53
CA GLY A 82 -14.04 -0.73 2.62
C GLY A 82 -13.75 -0.40 1.16
N ASN A 83 -13.78 0.88 0.76
CA ASN A 83 -13.49 1.27 -0.61
C ASN A 83 -11.98 1.39 -0.85
N LEU A 84 -11.50 0.88 -1.99
CA LEU A 84 -10.14 1.04 -2.45
C LEU A 84 -10.16 1.55 -3.89
N CYS A 85 -9.27 2.49 -4.20
CA CYS A 85 -9.01 2.87 -5.58
C CYS A 85 -8.27 1.74 -6.31
N PRO A 86 -8.12 1.76 -7.65
CA PRO A 86 -7.43 0.71 -8.39
C PRO A 86 -6.00 0.41 -7.89
N LYS A 87 -5.26 1.42 -7.42
CA LYS A 87 -3.93 1.22 -6.83
C LYS A 87 -4.01 0.44 -5.52
N GLY A 88 -4.90 0.84 -4.61
CA GLY A 88 -5.12 0.16 -3.33
C GLY A 88 -5.59 -1.28 -3.51
N ALA A 89 -6.49 -1.53 -4.46
CA ALA A 89 -6.93 -2.88 -4.82
C ALA A 89 -5.80 -3.74 -5.39
N ALA A 90 -4.79 -3.14 -6.02
CA ALA A 90 -3.61 -3.82 -6.57
C ALA A 90 -2.45 -3.98 -5.57
N SER A 91 -2.64 -3.67 -4.28
CA SER A 91 -1.58 -3.76 -3.25
C SER A 91 -1.00 -5.18 -3.11
N TYR A 92 -1.82 -6.20 -3.33
CA TYR A 92 -1.38 -7.58 -3.36
C TYR A 92 -0.24 -7.80 -4.37
N GLN A 93 -0.40 -7.29 -5.60
CA GLN A 93 0.60 -7.41 -6.66
C GLN A 93 1.88 -6.62 -6.33
N LEU A 94 1.77 -5.48 -5.65
CA LEU A 94 2.93 -4.72 -5.21
C LEU A 94 3.86 -5.58 -4.35
N LEU A 95 3.32 -6.42 -3.48
CA LEU A 95 4.09 -7.26 -2.56
C LEU A 95 4.59 -8.56 -3.21
N THR A 96 3.78 -9.15 -4.11
CA THR A 96 4.03 -10.50 -4.64
C THR A 96 4.68 -10.53 -6.02
N HIS A 97 4.79 -9.38 -6.69
CA HIS A 97 5.30 -9.31 -8.05
C HIS A 97 6.79 -9.69 -8.12
N SER A 98 7.14 -10.55 -9.10
CA SER A 98 8.51 -11.06 -9.27
C SER A 98 9.55 -9.99 -9.61
N ARG A 99 9.13 -8.85 -10.16
CA ARG A 99 10.02 -7.70 -10.46
C ARG A 99 10.18 -6.72 -9.29
N ARG A 100 9.67 -7.07 -8.10
CA ARG A 100 9.88 -6.23 -6.92
C ARG A 100 11.37 -6.20 -6.57
N GLU A 101 11.95 -5.00 -6.58
CA GLU A 101 13.33 -4.81 -6.13
C GLU A 101 13.40 -4.91 -4.60
N THR A 102 14.22 -5.82 -4.12
CA THR A 102 14.43 -6.06 -2.68
C THR A 102 15.87 -5.80 -2.24
N LYS A 103 16.73 -5.42 -3.18
CA LYS A 103 18.14 -5.15 -2.94
C LYS A 103 18.54 -3.78 -3.43
N MET A 104 19.53 -3.19 -2.77
CA MET A 104 20.10 -1.92 -3.20
C MET A 104 20.94 -2.12 -4.46
N LYS A 105 20.76 -1.22 -5.43
CA LYS A 105 21.53 -1.21 -6.67
C LYS A 105 22.30 0.09 -6.80
N TYR A 106 23.54 -0.01 -7.19
CA TYR A 106 24.43 1.11 -7.47
C TYR A 106 24.94 1.05 -8.90
N ARG A 107 24.96 2.18 -9.55
CA ARG A 107 25.60 2.36 -10.86
C ARG A 107 26.66 3.45 -10.75
N ALA A 108 27.92 3.06 -10.92
CA ALA A 108 29.03 4.01 -10.89
C ALA A 108 28.90 5.07 -12.00
N PRO A 109 29.49 6.26 -11.83
CA PRO A 109 29.53 7.27 -12.89
C PRO A 109 30.04 6.69 -14.20
N ARG A 110 29.32 6.94 -15.30
CA ARG A 110 29.59 6.42 -16.67
C ARG A 110 29.50 4.90 -16.85
N ALA A 111 29.19 4.12 -15.82
CA ALA A 111 28.92 2.70 -15.97
C ALA A 111 27.60 2.46 -16.72
N LYS A 112 27.52 1.37 -17.47
CA LYS A 112 26.31 0.94 -18.18
C LYS A 112 25.45 0.01 -17.30
N GLU A 113 26.09 -0.75 -16.41
CA GLU A 113 25.44 -1.79 -15.62
C GLU A 113 25.20 -1.37 -14.18
N TRP A 114 24.15 -1.94 -13.59
CA TRP A 114 23.83 -1.83 -12.17
C TRP A 114 24.45 -2.99 -11.42
N THR A 115 25.05 -2.71 -10.25
CA THR A 115 25.59 -3.71 -9.33
C THR A 115 24.79 -3.72 -8.04
N GLU A 116 24.52 -4.89 -7.49
CA GLU A 116 23.94 -5.03 -6.16
C GLU A 116 24.98 -4.71 -5.10
N ILE A 117 24.59 -3.92 -4.10
CA ILE A 117 25.42 -3.57 -2.95
C ILE A 117 24.67 -3.79 -1.65
N PRO A 118 25.36 -4.09 -0.53
CA PRO A 118 24.72 -4.17 0.78
C PRO A 118 24.04 -2.85 1.17
N LEU A 119 22.91 -2.93 1.87
CA LEU A 119 22.14 -1.75 2.32
C LEU A 119 23.04 -0.78 3.13
N ASN A 120 23.81 -1.30 4.09
CA ASN A 120 24.69 -0.45 4.91
C ASN A 120 25.68 0.33 4.05
N ARG A 121 26.29 -0.32 3.07
CA ARG A 121 27.19 0.37 2.14
C ARG A 121 26.49 1.44 1.34
N ALA A 122 25.28 1.20 0.88
CA ALA A 122 24.47 2.20 0.18
C ALA A 122 24.18 3.40 1.08
N MET A 123 23.80 3.14 2.34
CA MET A 123 23.51 4.20 3.31
C MET A 123 24.73 5.04 3.66
N ASP A 124 25.91 4.41 3.83
CA ASP A 124 27.17 5.11 4.05
C ASP A 124 27.49 6.05 2.87
N MET A 125 27.34 5.57 1.64
CA MET A 125 27.59 6.37 0.43
C MET A 125 26.63 7.57 0.33
N VAL A 126 25.37 7.40 0.71
CA VAL A 126 24.39 8.51 0.75
C VAL A 126 24.77 9.50 1.85
N ALA A 127 25.08 9.02 3.05
CA ALA A 127 25.47 9.86 4.18
C ALA A 127 26.74 10.68 3.89
N GLU A 128 27.75 10.08 3.27
CA GLU A 128 28.98 10.77 2.84
C GLU A 128 28.64 11.93 1.87
N ARG A 129 27.78 11.69 0.87
CA ARG A 129 27.39 12.72 -0.10
C ARG A 129 26.63 13.87 0.55
N VAL A 130 25.69 13.55 1.42
CA VAL A 130 24.92 14.56 2.18
C VAL A 130 25.85 15.37 3.08
N TRP A 131 26.76 14.69 3.80
CA TRP A 131 27.74 15.32 4.69
C TRP A 131 28.67 16.28 3.94
N GLU A 132 29.28 15.83 2.85
CA GLU A 132 30.20 16.65 2.06
C GLU A 132 29.47 17.87 1.45
N SER A 133 28.29 17.68 0.87
CA SER A 133 27.51 18.81 0.35
C SER A 133 27.18 19.81 1.44
N ARG A 134 26.71 19.32 2.59
CA ARG A 134 26.33 20.16 3.73
C ARG A 134 27.55 20.92 4.32
N LYS A 135 28.68 20.23 4.49
CA LYS A 135 29.91 20.80 5.05
C LYS A 135 30.38 22.05 4.31
N HIS A 136 30.25 22.04 2.98
CA HIS A 136 30.71 23.16 2.15
C HIS A 136 29.66 24.24 1.92
N THR A 137 28.39 24.02 2.21
CA THR A 137 27.29 24.89 1.83
C THR A 137 26.40 25.31 2.98
N PHE A 138 26.68 24.86 4.19
CA PHE A 138 25.87 25.18 5.36
C PHE A 138 26.16 26.59 5.87
N VAL A 139 25.10 27.40 6.00
CA VAL A 139 25.18 28.78 6.46
C VAL A 139 24.56 28.90 7.84
N HIS A 140 25.37 29.20 8.85
CA HIS A 140 24.90 29.39 10.22
C HIS A 140 24.21 30.73 10.41
N LYS A 141 24.79 31.83 9.88
CA LYS A 141 24.26 33.18 10.04
C LYS A 141 24.33 33.92 8.71
N GLN A 142 23.34 34.77 8.47
CA GLN A 142 23.31 35.70 7.35
C GLN A 142 22.80 37.07 7.86
N ASN A 143 23.54 38.13 7.59
CA ASN A 143 23.21 39.50 8.05
C ASN A 143 22.91 39.58 9.58
N GLY A 144 23.68 38.85 10.40
CA GLY A 144 23.53 38.80 11.86
C GLY A 144 22.41 37.86 12.36
N ILE A 145 21.57 37.36 11.49
CA ILE A 145 20.45 36.44 11.83
C ILE A 145 20.90 34.98 11.73
N THR A 146 20.58 34.20 12.72
CA THR A 146 20.83 32.72 12.70
C THR A 146 19.80 32.06 11.78
N ILE A 147 20.29 31.38 10.74
CA ILE A 147 19.46 30.74 9.72
C ILE A 147 19.65 29.24 9.61
N ASN A 148 20.83 28.70 9.93
CA ASN A 148 21.16 27.27 10.01
C ASN A 148 20.61 26.46 8.83
N HIS A 149 20.97 26.81 7.59
CA HIS A 149 20.43 26.13 6.42
C HIS A 149 21.46 25.77 5.36
N THR A 150 21.08 24.89 4.45
CA THR A 150 21.75 24.61 3.17
C THR A 150 20.74 24.61 2.04
N THR A 151 21.12 25.16 0.88
CA THR A 151 20.33 25.13 -0.37
C THR A 151 20.89 24.16 -1.42
N ALA A 152 22.02 23.50 -1.11
CA ALA A 152 22.70 22.62 -2.06
C ALA A 152 22.09 21.20 -2.15
N ILE A 153 21.18 20.87 -1.25
CA ILE A 153 20.51 19.58 -1.23
C ILE A 153 19.01 19.82 -1.31
N CYS A 154 18.32 19.08 -2.19
CA CYS A 154 16.88 19.13 -2.31
C CYS A 154 16.25 17.76 -2.23
N HIS A 155 14.98 17.75 -1.80
CA HIS A 155 14.12 16.57 -1.76
C HIS A 155 12.89 16.82 -2.61
N LEU A 156 12.61 15.92 -3.56
CA LEU A 156 11.51 16.07 -4.51
C LEU A 156 10.24 15.31 -4.13
N GLY A 157 10.29 14.53 -3.05
CA GLY A 157 9.14 13.79 -2.55
C GLY A 157 8.65 12.68 -3.47
N GLY A 158 7.44 12.26 -3.25
CA GLY A 158 6.74 11.24 -4.04
C GLY A 158 5.24 11.27 -3.78
N ALA A 159 4.46 10.80 -4.79
CA ALA A 159 3.00 10.68 -4.66
C ALA A 159 2.57 9.53 -3.74
N THR A 160 3.46 8.57 -3.52
CA THR A 160 3.20 7.33 -2.77
C THR A 160 3.81 7.33 -1.37
N LEU A 161 3.88 8.49 -0.75
CA LEU A 161 4.31 8.66 0.64
C LEU A 161 3.08 8.84 1.53
N ASP A 162 3.05 8.12 2.65
CA ASP A 162 2.03 8.33 3.67
C ASP A 162 2.33 9.57 4.55
N ASN A 163 1.45 9.85 5.49
CA ASN A 163 1.57 11.04 6.34
C ASN A 163 2.76 10.94 7.30
N GLU A 164 3.02 9.76 7.83
CA GLU A 164 4.12 9.47 8.75
C GLU A 164 5.47 9.61 8.04
N GLU A 165 5.59 9.09 6.82
CA GLU A 165 6.78 9.23 5.99
C GLU A 165 7.06 10.71 5.67
N ASN A 166 6.05 11.47 5.24
CA ASN A 166 6.17 12.90 4.99
C ASN A 166 6.61 13.67 6.25
N TYR A 167 6.06 13.32 7.42
CA TYR A 167 6.47 13.92 8.68
C TYR A 167 7.93 13.63 9.01
N LEU A 168 8.38 12.38 8.90
CA LEU A 168 9.76 11.97 9.16
C LEU A 168 10.74 12.64 8.22
N ILE A 169 10.42 12.71 6.93
CA ILE A 169 11.22 13.41 5.91
C ILE A 169 11.37 14.88 6.29
N LYS A 170 10.28 15.55 6.60
CA LYS A 170 10.31 16.98 6.99
C LYS A 170 11.13 17.19 8.26
N LYS A 171 10.95 16.36 9.26
CA LYS A 171 11.69 16.43 10.53
C LYS A 171 13.19 16.23 10.33
N LEU A 172 13.58 15.18 9.60
CA LEU A 172 14.99 14.88 9.35
C LEU A 172 15.64 15.93 8.48
N PHE A 173 15.05 16.23 7.33
CA PHE A 173 15.70 17.07 6.32
C PHE A 173 15.69 18.53 6.71
N THR A 174 14.58 19.07 7.20
CA THR A 174 14.54 20.47 7.60
C THR A 174 15.17 20.69 8.97
N ALA A 175 14.70 19.99 10.01
CA ALA A 175 15.18 20.25 11.36
C ALA A 175 16.56 19.65 11.62
N GLY A 176 16.83 18.43 11.14
CA GLY A 176 18.11 17.75 11.35
C GLY A 176 19.22 18.24 10.44
N LEU A 177 18.96 18.38 9.15
CA LEU A 177 19.97 18.70 8.15
C LEU A 177 19.99 20.17 7.72
N GLY A 178 18.98 20.95 8.05
CA GLY A 178 18.87 22.37 7.64
C GLY A 178 18.55 22.56 6.16
N MET A 179 17.95 21.56 5.50
CA MET A 179 17.54 21.66 4.11
C MET A 179 16.28 22.50 3.99
N VAL A 180 16.29 23.49 3.09
CA VAL A 180 15.12 24.34 2.79
C VAL A 180 14.39 23.92 1.52
N CYS A 181 15.07 23.23 0.61
CA CYS A 181 14.52 22.81 -0.67
C CYS A 181 13.82 21.45 -0.52
N ILE A 182 12.63 21.45 0.08
CA ILE A 182 11.80 20.25 0.25
C ILE A 182 10.47 20.49 -0.42
N SER A 183 10.12 19.63 -1.35
CA SER A 183 8.83 19.62 -2.05
C SER A 183 8.30 18.21 -2.15
N ASN A 184 6.99 18.06 -2.15
CA ASN A 184 6.36 16.81 -2.49
C ASN A 184 5.85 16.85 -3.93
N GLN A 185 6.03 15.78 -4.67
CA GLN A 185 5.72 15.70 -6.09
C GLN A 185 4.23 15.89 -6.36
N ALA A 186 3.39 15.21 -5.63
CA ALA A 186 1.95 15.27 -5.85
C ALA A 186 1.32 16.28 -4.91
N ARG A 187 0.81 17.34 -5.46
CA ARG A 187 -0.09 18.29 -4.80
C ARG A 187 -1.50 18.13 -5.38
N ILE A 188 -1.92 16.88 -5.56
CA ILE A 188 -3.21 16.54 -6.14
C ILE A 188 -4.22 16.42 -5.01
#